data_24a086acf4f78e35b1424168ac7d4dd5
#
_entry.id   24a086acf4f78e35b1424168ac7d4dd5
#
_cell.length_a   1.000
_cell.length_b   1.000
_cell.length_c   1.000
_cell.angle_alpha   90.00
_cell.angle_beta   90.00
_cell.angle_gamma   90.00
#
_symmetry.space_group_name_H-M   'P 1'
#
loop_
_entity.id
_entity.type
_entity.pdbx_description
1 polymer ?
#
loop_
_entity_poly.entity_id
_entity_poly.type
_entity_poly.pdbx_seq_one_letter_code
_entity_poly.pdbx_strand_id
1 'polypeptide(L)'
;RDRYLSVGGVNLKKLGIKSIFNLKDITYLGFTSVIFNIFKIRNTINQTVDEIIKFNPDILFSVDSPDFTLRVAEKVKKINKNIKTIHYVAPQVWIWRKNRVKKIKKFIDHILLLFDFEKKYFEKENIKNTFVGHPLIETKNYSRTIIDNLIPKDKKIISLFPGSRKSETLVLLPILISFIELMNEKHKDYFFYFHATEENKNSILDIIKLKNIENIDVISEENIKSDILSKSIFAVSKSGTVSLQICNANIPSIIIYKLSFINFMIFKMLVNVKFANIINIINNREIIPELLQNECNAQEIYKTVIYFLKNPKLIKKQLAECNKTLDGIRSKTSSSDESSTVLSNYLIS
;
A
#
# COMPACT_ATOMS: atom_id res chain seq x y z
N ARG A 1 33.16 -8.22 -6.90
CA ARG A 1 32.08 -8.73 -6.02
C ARG A 1 31.45 -7.51 -5.37
N ASP A 2 30.16 -7.26 -5.65
CA ASP A 2 29.47 -6.08 -5.15
C ASP A 2 29.36 -6.13 -3.63
N ARG A 3 29.53 -4.97 -2.99
CA ARG A 3 29.39 -4.82 -1.53
C ARG A 3 28.07 -4.09 -1.25
N TYR A 4 27.36 -4.53 -0.25
CA TYR A 4 26.07 -3.97 0.14
C TYR A 4 26.08 -3.52 1.61
N LEU A 5 25.60 -2.31 1.84
CA LEU A 5 25.21 -1.80 3.16
C LEU A 5 23.68 -1.58 3.13
N SER A 6 22.94 -2.08 4.09
CA SER A 6 21.49 -2.00 4.02
C SER A 6 20.80 -1.59 5.31
N VAL A 7 19.67 -0.93 5.16
CA VAL A 7 18.60 -0.83 6.14
C VAL A 7 17.39 -1.52 5.53
N GLY A 8 17.06 -2.71 6.02
CA GLY A 8 16.01 -3.50 5.40
C GLY A 8 15.39 -4.55 6.32
N GLY A 9 14.32 -5.16 5.84
CA GLY A 9 13.54 -6.15 6.58
C GLY A 9 13.92 -7.60 6.26
N VAL A 10 12.93 -8.47 6.53
CA VAL A 10 13.05 -9.93 6.44
C VAL A 10 13.52 -10.41 5.05
N ASN A 11 13.09 -9.74 3.97
CA ASN A 11 13.44 -10.15 2.61
C ASN A 11 14.94 -9.96 2.31
N LEU A 12 15.55 -8.85 2.74
CA LEU A 12 16.99 -8.68 2.59
C LEU A 12 17.78 -9.67 3.46
N LYS A 13 17.27 -9.97 4.66
CA LYS A 13 17.86 -11.00 5.53
C LYS A 13 17.86 -12.39 4.86
N LYS A 14 16.80 -12.76 4.14
CA LYS A 14 16.73 -14.02 3.36
C LYS A 14 17.79 -14.09 2.26
N LEU A 15 18.23 -12.95 1.74
CA LEU A 15 19.30 -12.83 0.75
C LEU A 15 20.70 -12.75 1.39
N GLY A 16 20.82 -12.94 2.71
CA GLY A 16 22.08 -12.86 3.44
C GLY A 16 22.58 -11.43 3.70
N ILE A 17 21.79 -10.41 3.36
CA ILE A 17 22.15 -9.00 3.55
C ILE A 17 21.71 -8.55 4.95
N LYS A 18 22.68 -8.18 5.79
CA LYS A 18 22.41 -7.71 7.17
C LYS A 18 21.99 -6.24 7.16
N SER A 19 20.98 -5.92 7.96
CA SER A 19 20.56 -4.53 8.19
C SER A 19 21.41 -3.87 9.29
N ILE A 20 21.72 -2.58 9.13
CA ILE A 20 22.46 -1.78 10.12
C ILE A 20 21.70 -1.73 11.46
N PHE A 21 20.37 -1.64 11.39
CA PHE A 21 19.45 -1.64 12.55
C PHE A 21 18.10 -2.26 12.19
N ASN A 22 17.25 -2.43 13.20
CA ASN A 22 15.92 -3.02 12.98
C ASN A 22 14.97 -2.00 12.33
N LEU A 23 14.28 -2.40 11.24
CA LEU A 23 13.28 -1.57 10.57
C LEU A 23 12.19 -1.02 11.50
N LYS A 24 11.86 -1.73 12.58
CA LYS A 24 10.90 -1.27 13.59
C LYS A 24 11.33 0.05 14.25
N ASP A 25 12.63 0.34 14.28
CA ASP A 25 13.20 1.57 14.89
C ASP A 25 12.91 2.83 14.05
N ILE A 26 12.51 2.68 12.79
CA ILE A 26 12.15 3.80 11.89
C ILE A 26 10.68 3.79 11.46
N THR A 27 9.92 2.75 11.84
CA THR A 27 8.51 2.61 11.46
C THR A 27 7.62 3.28 12.50
N TYR A 28 7.56 4.61 12.47
CA TYR A 28 6.65 5.40 13.32
C TYR A 28 5.36 5.68 12.56
N LEU A 29 4.22 5.36 13.19
CA LEU A 29 2.90 5.44 12.58
C LEU A 29 2.05 6.53 13.23
N GLY A 30 1.67 7.53 12.42
CA GLY A 30 0.79 8.64 12.82
C GLY A 30 1.55 9.90 13.27
N PHE A 31 0.89 11.05 13.17
CA PHE A 31 1.47 12.37 13.47
C PHE A 31 1.96 12.48 14.91
N THR A 32 1.20 11.95 15.86
CA THR A 32 1.54 12.02 17.29
C THR A 32 2.77 11.20 17.64
N SER A 33 2.89 9.96 17.11
CA SER A 33 4.05 9.09 17.37
C SER A 33 5.33 9.65 16.77
N VAL A 34 5.26 10.33 15.63
CA VAL A 34 6.41 11.01 15.01
C VAL A 34 6.88 12.18 15.88
N ILE A 35 5.95 12.98 16.44
CA ILE A 35 6.31 14.13 17.31
C ILE A 35 7.03 13.64 18.57
N PHE A 36 6.50 12.62 19.25
CA PHE A 36 7.11 12.07 20.47
C PHE A 36 8.46 11.40 20.25
N ASN A 37 8.73 10.90 19.03
CA ASN A 37 9.96 10.19 18.71
C ASN A 37 10.93 10.97 17.81
N ILE A 38 10.75 12.30 17.67
CA ILE A 38 11.52 13.12 16.73
C ILE A 38 13.03 13.07 17.00
N PHE A 39 13.45 13.02 18.26
CA PHE A 39 14.87 12.90 18.63
C PHE A 39 15.44 11.53 18.25
N LYS A 40 14.69 10.44 18.50
CA LYS A 40 15.09 9.08 18.11
C LYS A 40 15.23 8.95 16.60
N ILE A 41 14.22 9.46 15.85
CA ILE A 41 14.24 9.49 14.38
C ILE A 41 15.46 10.26 13.87
N ARG A 42 15.76 11.43 14.46
CA ARG A 42 16.92 12.25 14.08
C ARG A 42 18.24 11.53 14.32
N ASN A 43 18.38 10.86 15.47
CA ASN A 43 19.57 10.08 15.78
C ASN A 43 19.75 8.91 14.81
N THR A 44 18.67 8.16 14.51
CA THR A 44 18.72 7.06 13.55
C THR A 44 19.08 7.55 12.14
N ILE A 45 18.55 8.71 11.72
CA ILE A 45 18.96 9.35 10.44
C ILE A 45 20.45 9.66 10.45
N ASN A 46 20.99 10.27 11.52
CA ASN A 46 22.41 10.62 11.62
C ASN A 46 23.28 9.36 11.57
N GLN A 47 22.98 8.36 12.38
CA GLN A 47 23.69 7.08 12.38
C GLN A 47 23.69 6.43 10.98
N THR A 48 22.55 6.46 10.28
CA THR A 48 22.46 5.93 8.92
C THR A 48 23.38 6.71 7.96
N VAL A 49 23.40 8.03 8.07
CA VAL A 49 24.26 8.88 7.25
C VAL A 49 25.74 8.57 7.52
N ASP A 50 26.14 8.48 8.79
CA ASP A 50 27.52 8.19 9.18
C ASP A 50 27.99 6.84 8.63
N GLU A 51 27.16 5.80 8.72
CA GLU A 51 27.48 4.48 8.16
C GLU A 51 27.56 4.50 6.62
N ILE A 52 26.69 5.25 5.93
CA ILE A 52 26.74 5.42 4.47
C ILE A 52 28.04 6.12 4.06
N ILE A 53 28.40 7.22 4.72
CA ILE A 53 29.61 7.99 4.40
C ILE A 53 30.87 7.13 4.67
N LYS A 54 30.92 6.39 5.76
CA LYS A 54 31.99 5.44 6.08
C LYS A 54 32.10 4.31 5.05
N PHE A 55 30.98 3.79 4.58
CA PHE A 55 30.92 2.76 3.55
C PHE A 55 31.31 3.28 2.17
N ASN A 56 31.04 4.57 1.90
CA ASN A 56 31.31 5.29 0.65
C ASN A 56 30.81 4.54 -0.60
N PRO A 57 29.47 4.33 -0.75
CA PRO A 57 28.91 3.62 -1.89
C PRO A 57 28.93 4.46 -3.16
N ASP A 58 28.89 3.82 -4.32
CA ASP A 58 28.66 4.47 -5.61
C ASP A 58 27.21 4.97 -5.71
N ILE A 59 26.26 4.16 -5.22
CA ILE A 59 24.82 4.45 -5.26
C ILE A 59 24.20 4.33 -3.86
N LEU A 60 23.42 5.34 -3.48
CA LEU A 60 22.43 5.29 -2.43
C LEU A 60 21.05 5.03 -3.04
N PHE A 61 20.62 3.78 -3.02
CA PHE A 61 19.28 3.39 -3.47
C PHE A 61 18.30 3.37 -2.29
N SER A 62 17.26 4.16 -2.34
CA SER A 62 16.25 4.27 -1.28
C SER A 62 14.86 3.91 -1.78
N VAL A 63 14.09 3.20 -0.95
CA VAL A 63 12.77 2.69 -1.30
C VAL A 63 11.73 3.22 -0.33
N ASP A 64 10.72 3.94 -0.84
CA ASP A 64 9.60 4.49 -0.06
C ASP A 64 10.03 5.26 1.21
N SER A 65 9.15 5.34 2.21
CA SER A 65 9.43 6.03 3.49
C SER A 65 10.05 7.43 3.35
N PRO A 66 9.49 8.33 2.54
CA PRO A 66 10.14 9.57 2.11
C PRO A 66 10.48 10.53 3.26
N ASP A 67 9.87 10.39 4.42
CA ASP A 67 10.17 11.21 5.60
C ASP A 67 11.47 10.76 6.32
N PHE A 68 11.92 9.54 6.08
CA PHE A 68 13.22 9.03 6.52
C PHE A 68 14.24 9.06 5.38
N THR A 69 13.95 8.39 4.28
CA THR A 69 14.89 8.13 3.18
C THR A 69 15.36 9.41 2.49
N LEU A 70 14.43 10.36 2.22
CA LEU A 70 14.81 11.63 1.60
C LEU A 70 15.65 12.53 2.53
N ARG A 71 15.46 12.43 3.85
CA ARG A 71 16.30 13.16 4.81
C ARG A 71 17.72 12.57 4.89
N VAL A 72 17.83 11.24 4.80
CA VAL A 72 19.13 10.56 4.68
C VAL A 72 19.82 11.00 3.40
N ALA A 73 19.14 10.89 2.25
CA ALA A 73 19.70 11.30 0.95
C ALA A 73 20.14 12.76 0.92
N GLU A 74 19.35 13.69 1.48
CA GLU A 74 19.72 15.11 1.59
C GLU A 74 21.00 15.31 2.39
N LYS A 75 21.18 14.64 3.52
CA LYS A 75 22.37 14.75 4.35
C LYS A 75 23.60 14.12 3.69
N VAL A 76 23.45 12.92 3.12
CA VAL A 76 24.51 12.23 2.38
C VAL A 76 25.00 13.12 1.23
N LYS A 77 24.09 13.68 0.43
CA LYS A 77 24.44 14.54 -0.72
C LYS A 77 25.14 15.84 -0.33
N LYS A 78 24.85 16.37 0.86
CA LYS A 78 25.55 17.54 1.41
C LYS A 78 27.00 17.22 1.78
N ILE A 79 27.30 16.01 2.26
CA ILE A 79 28.64 15.58 2.69
C ILE A 79 29.44 15.07 1.47
N ASN A 80 28.84 14.20 0.67
CA ASN A 80 29.50 13.63 -0.52
C ASN A 80 28.56 13.71 -1.74
N LYS A 81 28.88 14.64 -2.65
CA LYS A 81 28.13 14.89 -3.87
C LYS A 81 28.32 13.80 -4.94
N ASN A 82 29.36 12.99 -4.83
CA ASN A 82 29.66 11.95 -5.82
C ASN A 82 28.74 10.75 -5.69
N ILE A 83 28.24 10.43 -4.48
CA ILE A 83 27.29 9.35 -4.26
C ILE A 83 26.02 9.64 -5.07
N LYS A 84 25.68 8.74 -5.99
CA LYS A 84 24.45 8.83 -6.78
C LYS A 84 23.25 8.46 -5.92
N THR A 85 22.22 9.29 -5.91
CA THR A 85 21.04 9.11 -5.07
C THR A 85 19.83 8.77 -5.94
N ILE A 86 19.33 7.54 -5.82
CA ILE A 86 18.20 7.04 -6.59
C ILE A 86 17.09 6.66 -5.63
N HIS A 87 15.87 7.16 -5.89
CA HIS A 87 14.72 6.93 -5.01
C HIS A 87 13.60 6.18 -5.75
N TYR A 88 13.21 5.04 -5.24
CA TYR A 88 12.10 4.23 -5.73
C TYR A 88 10.84 4.47 -4.89
N VAL A 89 9.69 4.59 -5.52
CA VAL A 89 8.40 5.03 -4.97
C VAL A 89 8.39 6.54 -4.70
N ALA A 90 8.04 7.30 -5.71
CA ALA A 90 7.95 8.75 -5.60
C ALA A 90 7.03 9.20 -4.45
N PRO A 91 7.40 10.23 -3.69
CA PRO A 91 6.49 10.80 -2.71
C PRO A 91 5.24 11.34 -3.42
N GLN A 92 4.07 11.10 -2.84
CA GLN A 92 2.76 11.43 -3.41
C GLN A 92 2.53 12.96 -3.48
N VAL A 93 3.33 13.65 -4.31
CA VAL A 93 3.31 15.12 -4.45
C VAL A 93 2.04 15.66 -5.09
N TRP A 94 1.27 14.82 -5.75
CA TRP A 94 -0.05 15.17 -6.31
C TRP A 94 -1.16 15.27 -5.24
N ILE A 95 -0.98 14.64 -4.08
CA ILE A 95 -1.92 14.68 -2.96
C ILE A 95 -1.65 15.92 -2.10
N TRP A 96 -0.38 16.14 -1.73
CA TRP A 96 0.04 17.19 -0.81
C TRP A 96 1.50 17.57 -0.99
N ARG A 97 1.89 18.77 -0.50
CA ARG A 97 3.29 19.27 -0.54
C ARG A 97 3.91 19.37 -1.94
N LYS A 98 3.22 19.97 -2.90
CA LYS A 98 3.74 20.23 -4.26
C LYS A 98 5.15 20.86 -4.26
N ASN A 99 5.47 21.75 -3.32
CA ASN A 99 6.79 22.36 -3.18
C ASN A 99 7.90 21.37 -2.76
N ARG A 100 7.56 20.12 -2.39
CA ARG A 100 8.54 19.11 -2.04
C ARG A 100 9.41 18.71 -3.24
N VAL A 101 8.86 18.74 -4.44
CA VAL A 101 9.58 18.41 -5.68
C VAL A 101 10.80 19.31 -5.87
N LYS A 102 10.66 20.63 -5.69
CA LYS A 102 11.77 21.59 -5.78
C LYS A 102 12.90 21.31 -4.79
N LYS A 103 12.58 20.79 -3.60
CA LYS A 103 13.58 20.41 -2.61
C LYS A 103 14.30 19.12 -3.01
N ILE A 104 13.56 18.12 -3.49
CA ILE A 104 14.06 16.81 -3.91
C ILE A 104 15.10 16.95 -5.01
N LYS A 105 14.90 17.85 -5.97
CA LYS A 105 15.86 18.17 -7.05
C LYS A 105 17.29 18.41 -6.56
N LYS A 106 17.46 18.95 -5.35
CA LYS A 106 18.77 19.33 -4.82
C LYS A 106 19.63 18.14 -4.37
N PHE A 107 19.01 16.98 -4.17
CA PHE A 107 19.70 15.85 -3.54
C PHE A 107 19.25 14.46 -4.06
N ILE A 108 18.35 14.38 -5.03
CA ILE A 108 18.00 13.15 -5.72
C ILE A 108 18.39 13.26 -7.18
N ASP A 109 19.21 12.34 -7.66
CA ASP A 109 19.68 12.30 -9.04
C ASP A 109 18.66 11.62 -9.96
N HIS A 110 17.89 10.62 -9.46
CA HIS A 110 16.89 9.89 -10.24
C HIS A 110 15.74 9.39 -9.37
N ILE A 111 14.52 9.45 -9.90
CA ILE A 111 13.32 8.92 -9.23
C ILE A 111 12.71 7.82 -10.11
N LEU A 112 12.43 6.66 -9.49
CA LEU A 112 11.72 5.56 -10.11
C LEU A 112 10.25 5.63 -9.72
N LEU A 113 9.38 5.75 -10.73
CA LEU A 113 7.97 6.04 -10.57
C LEU A 113 7.13 4.77 -10.69
N LEU A 114 6.14 4.63 -9.82
CA LEU A 114 5.17 3.53 -9.87
C LEU A 114 4.06 3.79 -10.89
N PHE A 115 3.78 5.06 -11.20
CA PHE A 115 2.70 5.46 -12.10
C PHE A 115 3.20 6.45 -13.15
N ASP A 116 2.81 6.24 -14.41
CA ASP A 116 3.25 7.09 -15.52
C ASP A 116 2.77 8.55 -15.38
N PHE A 117 1.58 8.76 -14.80
CA PHE A 117 1.04 10.11 -14.58
C PHE A 117 1.88 10.97 -13.62
N GLU A 118 2.79 10.34 -12.84
CA GLU A 118 3.67 11.04 -11.91
C GLU A 118 4.77 11.82 -12.65
N LYS A 119 5.19 11.39 -13.84
CA LYS A 119 6.26 12.01 -14.65
C LYS A 119 6.14 13.51 -14.73
N LYS A 120 4.97 14.02 -15.09
CA LYS A 120 4.70 15.46 -15.26
C LYS A 120 5.10 16.34 -14.07
N TYR A 121 5.11 15.78 -12.86
CA TYR A 121 5.46 16.54 -11.65
C TYR A 121 6.98 16.67 -11.49
N PHE A 122 7.74 15.68 -11.92
CA PHE A 122 9.19 15.62 -11.79
C PHE A 122 9.89 16.23 -13.03
N GLU A 123 9.36 15.99 -14.22
CA GLU A 123 9.85 16.62 -15.47
C GLU A 123 9.76 18.15 -15.43
N LYS A 124 8.65 18.69 -14.89
CA LYS A 124 8.48 20.14 -14.70
C LYS A 124 9.61 20.79 -13.91
N GLU A 125 10.22 20.06 -13.01
CA GLU A 125 11.34 20.52 -12.17
C GLU A 125 12.69 19.99 -12.69
N ASN A 126 12.75 19.37 -13.88
CA ASN A 126 13.95 18.79 -14.48
C ASN A 126 14.63 17.77 -13.56
N ILE A 127 13.86 16.86 -12.93
CA ILE A 127 14.38 15.71 -12.19
C ILE A 127 14.33 14.50 -13.11
N LYS A 128 15.47 13.81 -13.28
CA LYS A 128 15.50 12.53 -14.01
C LYS A 128 14.54 11.54 -13.36
N ASN A 129 13.71 10.92 -14.17
CA ASN A 129 12.74 9.95 -13.68
C ASN A 129 12.49 8.86 -14.72
N THR A 130 12.14 7.67 -14.24
CA THR A 130 11.77 6.53 -15.08
C THR A 130 10.52 5.90 -14.50
N PHE A 131 9.51 5.69 -15.32
CA PHE A 131 8.36 4.88 -14.98
C PHE A 131 8.76 3.41 -15.04
N VAL A 132 8.71 2.74 -13.89
CA VAL A 132 9.12 1.33 -13.74
C VAL A 132 7.93 0.39 -13.51
N GLY A 133 6.72 0.93 -13.35
CA GLY A 133 5.53 0.13 -13.05
C GLY A 133 5.36 -0.20 -11.57
N HIS A 134 4.23 -0.81 -11.24
CA HIS A 134 3.88 -1.15 -9.87
C HIS A 134 3.95 -2.67 -9.65
N PRO A 135 4.79 -3.19 -8.72
CA PRO A 135 5.01 -4.63 -8.56
C PRO A 135 3.75 -5.42 -8.20
N LEU A 136 2.77 -4.81 -7.52
CA LEU A 136 1.53 -5.49 -7.14
C LEU A 136 0.61 -5.85 -8.33
N ILE A 137 0.85 -5.28 -9.51
CA ILE A 137 0.04 -5.58 -10.72
C ILE A 137 0.76 -6.53 -11.69
N GLU A 138 2.00 -6.88 -11.42
CA GLU A 138 2.79 -7.80 -12.24
C GLU A 138 2.44 -9.27 -12.00
N THR A 139 2.12 -9.61 -10.74
CA THR A 139 1.83 -10.98 -10.33
C THR A 139 0.42 -11.40 -10.75
N LYS A 140 0.34 -12.24 -11.79
CA LYS A 140 -0.89 -12.94 -12.20
C LYS A 140 -1.00 -14.36 -11.67
N ASN A 141 0.04 -14.89 -11.03
CA ASN A 141 0.09 -16.29 -10.61
C ASN A 141 -0.54 -16.45 -9.22
N TYR A 142 -1.84 -16.63 -9.21
CA TYR A 142 -2.54 -17.19 -8.06
C TYR A 142 -2.33 -18.70 -8.10
N SER A 143 -1.62 -19.26 -7.13
CA SER A 143 -1.45 -20.72 -7.00
C SER A 143 -2.81 -21.35 -6.69
N ARG A 144 -3.25 -22.30 -7.50
CA ARG A 144 -4.61 -22.90 -7.41
C ARG A 144 -4.69 -24.13 -6.50
N THR A 145 -3.63 -24.53 -5.80
CA THR A 145 -3.47 -25.93 -5.38
C THR A 145 -3.70 -26.23 -3.90
N ILE A 146 -3.85 -25.25 -3.00
CA ILE A 146 -3.79 -25.53 -1.53
C ILE A 146 -5.12 -25.28 -0.78
N ILE A 147 -6.15 -24.75 -1.41
CA ILE A 147 -7.20 -24.00 -0.69
C ILE A 147 -8.56 -24.68 -0.61
N ASP A 148 -8.81 -25.74 -1.36
CA ASP A 148 -10.16 -26.37 -1.37
C ASP A 148 -10.62 -26.79 0.02
N ASN A 149 -9.69 -27.08 0.94
CA ASN A 149 -10.00 -27.41 2.33
C ASN A 149 -10.30 -26.20 3.24
N LEU A 150 -9.87 -24.98 2.84
CA LEU A 150 -10.11 -23.76 3.62
C LEU A 150 -11.42 -23.06 3.22
N ILE A 151 -11.97 -23.39 2.04
CA ILE A 151 -13.19 -22.78 1.55
C ILE A 151 -14.38 -23.66 1.95
N PRO A 152 -15.30 -23.15 2.77
CA PRO A 152 -16.52 -23.87 3.08
C PRO A 152 -17.32 -24.17 1.82
N LYS A 153 -17.73 -25.42 1.65
CA LYS A 153 -18.57 -25.84 0.51
C LYS A 153 -19.84 -25.01 0.48
N ASP A 154 -20.28 -24.63 -0.72
CA ASP A 154 -21.53 -23.90 -0.98
C ASP A 154 -21.60 -22.47 -0.39
N LYS A 155 -20.44 -21.87 -0.02
CA LYS A 155 -20.38 -20.49 0.46
C LYS A 155 -19.79 -19.55 -0.59
N LYS A 156 -20.33 -18.33 -0.65
CA LYS A 156 -19.84 -17.22 -1.45
C LYS A 156 -18.88 -16.39 -0.60
N ILE A 157 -17.66 -16.19 -1.06
CA ILE A 157 -16.62 -15.52 -0.29
C ILE A 157 -16.64 -14.02 -0.48
N ILE A 158 -16.59 -13.28 0.61
CA ILE A 158 -16.34 -11.85 0.64
C ILE A 158 -15.02 -11.59 1.37
N SER A 159 -14.05 -10.99 0.69
CA SER A 159 -12.76 -10.61 1.26
C SER A 159 -12.83 -9.23 1.93
N LEU A 160 -12.32 -9.14 3.16
CA LEU A 160 -12.31 -7.94 3.99
C LEU A 160 -10.89 -7.50 4.29
N PHE A 161 -10.55 -6.25 3.95
CA PHE A 161 -9.22 -5.68 4.17
C PHE A 161 -9.31 -4.49 5.14
N PRO A 162 -9.16 -4.70 6.45
CA PRO A 162 -9.34 -3.65 7.46
C PRO A 162 -8.18 -2.65 7.53
N GLY A 163 -7.13 -2.87 6.73
CA GLY A 163 -5.90 -2.10 6.75
C GLY A 163 -4.74 -2.87 7.38
N SER A 164 -3.51 -2.43 7.07
CA SER A 164 -2.28 -3.05 7.56
C SER A 164 -1.82 -2.50 8.92
N ARG A 165 -2.29 -1.32 9.30
CA ARG A 165 -1.89 -0.64 10.53
C ARG A 165 -2.88 -0.92 11.66
N LYS A 166 -2.36 -1.20 12.85
CA LYS A 166 -3.20 -1.44 14.05
C LYS A 166 -4.23 -0.31 14.28
N SER A 167 -3.83 0.95 14.11
CA SER A 167 -4.72 2.09 14.28
C SER A 167 -5.87 2.16 13.26
N GLU A 168 -5.65 1.68 12.04
CA GLU A 168 -6.66 1.59 10.99
C GLU A 168 -7.63 0.43 11.29
N THR A 169 -7.07 -0.73 11.61
CA THR A 169 -7.83 -1.93 11.98
C THR A 169 -8.74 -1.68 13.18
N LEU A 170 -8.26 -1.02 14.23
CA LEU A 170 -9.07 -0.71 15.41
C LEU A 170 -10.31 0.16 15.11
N VAL A 171 -10.22 1.04 14.12
CA VAL A 171 -11.34 1.90 13.70
C VAL A 171 -12.31 1.14 12.79
N LEU A 172 -11.82 0.35 11.86
CA LEU A 172 -12.65 -0.30 10.84
C LEU A 172 -13.22 -1.65 11.29
N LEU A 173 -12.54 -2.36 12.18
CA LEU A 173 -12.95 -3.70 12.62
C LEU A 173 -14.36 -3.73 13.23
N PRO A 174 -14.74 -2.84 14.17
CA PRO A 174 -16.12 -2.83 14.70
C PRO A 174 -17.17 -2.62 13.61
N ILE A 175 -16.87 -1.78 12.61
CA ILE A 175 -17.79 -1.49 11.51
C ILE A 175 -17.96 -2.73 10.62
N LEU A 176 -16.84 -3.41 10.28
CA LEU A 176 -16.86 -4.61 9.48
C LEU A 176 -17.55 -5.77 10.20
N ILE A 177 -17.36 -5.90 11.50
CA ILE A 177 -18.06 -6.90 12.32
C ILE A 177 -19.57 -6.65 12.26
N SER A 178 -20.03 -5.41 12.50
CA SER A 178 -21.46 -5.08 12.40
C SER A 178 -22.01 -5.28 10.98
N PHE A 179 -21.20 -5.07 9.95
CA PHE A 179 -21.57 -5.41 8.56
C PHE A 179 -21.78 -6.93 8.40
N ILE A 180 -20.89 -7.76 8.97
CA ILE A 180 -21.01 -9.23 8.92
C ILE A 180 -22.25 -9.69 9.69
N GLU A 181 -22.53 -9.13 10.87
CA GLU A 181 -23.73 -9.41 11.64
C GLU A 181 -24.99 -9.16 10.80
N LEU A 182 -25.08 -8.00 10.10
CA LEU A 182 -26.20 -7.67 9.19
C LEU A 182 -26.29 -8.64 7.99
N MET A 183 -25.15 -9.05 7.44
CA MET A 183 -25.15 -10.05 6.36
C MET A 183 -25.63 -11.40 6.87
N ASN A 184 -25.17 -11.88 8.02
CA ASN A 184 -25.54 -13.16 8.60
C ASN A 184 -27.01 -13.24 9.03
N GLU A 185 -27.63 -12.11 9.40
CA GLU A 185 -29.09 -12.07 9.67
C GLU A 185 -29.92 -12.39 8.43
N LYS A 186 -29.52 -11.88 7.26
CA LYS A 186 -30.33 -11.88 6.04
C LYS A 186 -29.87 -12.85 4.96
N HIS A 187 -28.62 -13.28 5.03
CA HIS A 187 -27.96 -14.10 4.02
C HIS A 187 -27.05 -15.14 4.67
N LYS A 188 -27.40 -16.42 4.57
CA LYS A 188 -26.65 -17.53 5.16
C LYS A 188 -25.60 -18.15 4.23
N ASP A 189 -25.55 -17.74 2.97
CA ASP A 189 -24.73 -18.31 1.91
C ASP A 189 -23.37 -17.60 1.73
N TYR A 190 -23.03 -16.64 2.61
CA TYR A 190 -21.75 -15.94 2.56
C TYR A 190 -20.80 -16.42 3.64
N PHE A 191 -19.50 -16.31 3.31
CA PHE A 191 -18.39 -16.51 4.24
C PHE A 191 -17.39 -15.36 4.09
N PHE A 192 -16.82 -14.91 5.20
CA PHE A 192 -15.98 -13.72 5.22
C PHE A 192 -14.55 -14.06 5.59
N TYR A 193 -13.59 -13.55 4.82
CA TYR A 193 -12.18 -13.64 5.17
C TYR A 193 -11.59 -12.28 5.48
N PHE A 194 -11.10 -12.10 6.71
CA PHE A 194 -10.23 -10.97 7.01
C PHE A 194 -8.81 -11.25 6.52
N HIS A 195 -8.32 -10.38 5.61
CA HIS A 195 -6.92 -10.35 5.19
C HIS A 195 -6.13 -9.48 6.18
N ALA A 196 -5.52 -10.12 7.16
CA ALA A 196 -4.76 -9.47 8.23
C ALA A 196 -3.26 -9.43 7.95
N THR A 197 -2.54 -8.58 8.66
CA THR A 197 -1.10 -8.73 8.85
C THR A 197 -0.84 -9.65 10.04
N GLU A 198 0.36 -10.25 10.14
CA GLU A 198 0.72 -11.07 11.31
C GLU A 198 0.52 -10.30 12.63
N GLU A 199 0.79 -8.99 12.63
CA GLU A 199 0.65 -8.13 13.82
C GLU A 199 -0.82 -7.92 14.24
N ASN A 200 -1.76 -7.95 13.28
CA ASN A 200 -3.17 -7.66 13.53
C ASN A 200 -4.04 -8.93 13.68
N LYS A 201 -3.54 -10.09 13.25
CA LYS A 201 -4.28 -11.35 13.22
C LYS A 201 -4.92 -11.70 14.56
N ASN A 202 -4.12 -11.74 15.61
CA ASN A 202 -4.60 -12.12 16.94
C ASN A 202 -5.67 -11.14 17.47
N SER A 203 -5.47 -9.85 17.28
CA SER A 203 -6.44 -8.83 17.72
C SER A 203 -7.80 -8.97 17.02
N ILE A 204 -7.80 -9.39 15.75
CA ILE A 204 -9.03 -9.64 14.99
C ILE A 204 -9.69 -10.93 15.48
N LEU A 205 -8.91 -12.00 15.67
CA LEU A 205 -9.39 -13.28 16.18
C LEU A 205 -10.02 -13.15 17.58
N ASP A 206 -9.43 -12.37 18.46
CA ASP A 206 -9.94 -12.13 19.82
C ASP A 206 -11.34 -11.48 19.79
N ILE A 207 -11.54 -10.50 18.90
CA ILE A 207 -12.83 -9.84 18.76
C ILE A 207 -13.88 -10.78 18.15
N ILE A 208 -13.51 -11.58 17.15
CA ILE A 208 -14.40 -12.57 16.53
C ILE A 208 -14.88 -13.58 17.58
N LYS A 209 -13.96 -14.11 18.38
CA LYS A 209 -14.28 -15.04 19.47
C LYS A 209 -15.19 -14.42 20.53
N LEU A 210 -14.84 -13.19 20.96
CA LEU A 210 -15.64 -12.48 21.97
C LEU A 210 -17.08 -12.22 21.51
N LYS A 211 -17.27 -11.97 20.23
CA LYS A 211 -18.56 -11.69 19.60
C LYS A 211 -19.30 -12.97 19.16
N ASN A 212 -18.67 -14.13 19.23
CA ASN A 212 -19.20 -15.42 18.76
C ASN A 212 -19.79 -15.36 17.34
N ILE A 213 -19.01 -14.78 16.40
CA ILE A 213 -19.47 -14.57 15.02
C ILE A 213 -19.12 -15.81 14.20
N GLU A 214 -20.12 -16.31 13.50
CA GLU A 214 -19.99 -17.42 12.57
C GLU A 214 -19.69 -16.97 11.14
N ASN A 215 -19.32 -17.93 10.27
CA ASN A 215 -19.03 -17.71 8.84
C ASN A 215 -17.90 -16.71 8.56
N ILE A 216 -16.84 -16.76 9.37
CA ILE A 216 -15.71 -15.85 9.28
C ILE A 216 -14.40 -16.55 9.63
N ASP A 217 -13.31 -16.16 8.96
CA ASP A 217 -11.95 -16.57 9.29
C ASP A 217 -10.94 -15.43 9.06
N VAL A 218 -9.72 -15.58 9.56
CA VAL A 218 -8.66 -14.59 9.51
C VAL A 218 -7.40 -15.19 8.92
N ILE A 219 -6.94 -14.66 7.81
CA ILE A 219 -5.76 -15.12 7.09
C ILE A 219 -4.65 -14.06 7.11
N SER A 220 -3.41 -14.48 7.31
CA SER A 220 -2.23 -13.61 7.32
C SER A 220 -1.16 -14.03 6.31
N GLU A 221 -1.14 -15.28 5.92
CA GLU A 221 -0.18 -15.84 4.97
C GLU A 221 -0.43 -15.36 3.55
N GLU A 222 0.59 -14.77 2.90
CA GLU A 222 0.43 -14.10 1.58
C GLU A 222 -0.07 -15.03 0.47
N ASN A 223 0.38 -16.29 0.46
CA ASN A 223 -0.08 -17.29 -0.52
C ASN A 223 -1.58 -17.55 -0.35
N ILE A 224 -2.02 -17.79 0.88
CA ILE A 224 -3.43 -18.05 1.21
C ILE A 224 -4.30 -16.84 0.90
N LYS A 225 -3.82 -15.62 1.21
CA LYS A 225 -4.54 -14.37 0.88
C LYS A 225 -4.81 -14.25 -0.61
N SER A 226 -3.80 -14.50 -1.44
CA SER A 226 -3.92 -14.40 -2.90
C SER A 226 -4.97 -15.37 -3.43
N ASP A 227 -4.95 -16.59 -2.93
CA ASP A 227 -5.84 -17.64 -3.36
C ASP A 227 -7.28 -17.39 -2.91
N ILE A 228 -7.51 -17.03 -1.64
CA ILE A 228 -8.85 -16.65 -1.13
C ILE A 228 -9.39 -15.45 -1.91
N LEU A 229 -8.55 -14.43 -2.17
CA LEU A 229 -8.97 -13.29 -2.96
C LEU A 229 -9.42 -13.71 -4.37
N SER A 230 -8.67 -14.59 -5.03
CA SER A 230 -9.02 -15.07 -6.38
C SER A 230 -10.37 -15.80 -6.47
N LYS A 231 -10.83 -16.37 -5.36
CA LYS A 231 -12.11 -17.09 -5.22
C LYS A 231 -13.23 -16.22 -4.63
N SER A 232 -12.91 -14.99 -4.24
CA SER A 232 -13.89 -14.07 -3.69
C SER A 232 -14.81 -13.52 -4.78
N ILE A 233 -16.08 -13.35 -4.45
CA ILE A 233 -17.07 -12.74 -5.35
C ILE A 233 -17.12 -11.21 -5.17
N PHE A 234 -16.62 -10.70 -4.05
CA PHE A 234 -16.59 -9.28 -3.70
C PHE A 234 -15.52 -8.98 -2.67
N ALA A 235 -15.05 -7.72 -2.63
CA ALA A 235 -14.12 -7.27 -1.61
C ALA A 235 -14.55 -5.93 -0.99
N VAL A 236 -14.37 -5.80 0.33
CA VAL A 236 -14.49 -4.53 1.07
C VAL A 236 -13.11 -4.17 1.57
N SER A 237 -12.58 -3.05 1.12
CA SER A 237 -11.18 -2.72 1.36
C SER A 237 -10.99 -1.31 1.92
N LYS A 238 -10.12 -1.20 2.91
CA LYS A 238 -9.56 0.11 3.29
C LYS A 238 -8.79 0.70 2.12
N SER A 239 -8.93 2.01 1.91
CA SER A 239 -8.15 2.72 0.90
C SER A 239 -6.64 2.49 1.06
N GLY A 240 -5.98 2.07 -0.02
CA GLY A 240 -4.56 1.79 -0.06
C GLY A 240 -4.15 1.03 -1.31
N THR A 241 -2.89 0.57 -1.34
CA THR A 241 -2.32 -0.18 -2.47
C THR A 241 -2.97 -1.54 -2.70
N VAL A 242 -3.60 -2.12 -1.67
CA VAL A 242 -4.32 -3.40 -1.79
C VAL A 242 -5.46 -3.34 -2.82
N SER A 243 -6.03 -2.16 -3.09
CA SER A 243 -7.03 -2.01 -4.14
C SER A 243 -6.51 -2.35 -5.53
N LEU A 244 -5.21 -2.15 -5.79
CA LEU A 244 -4.58 -2.59 -7.04
C LEU A 244 -4.52 -4.11 -7.13
N GLN A 245 -4.25 -4.81 -6.03
CA GLN A 245 -4.27 -6.27 -5.97
C GLN A 245 -5.68 -6.82 -6.22
N ILE A 246 -6.70 -6.20 -5.60
CA ILE A 246 -8.10 -6.59 -5.78
C ILE A 246 -8.52 -6.41 -7.24
N CYS A 247 -8.20 -5.26 -7.85
CA CYS A 247 -8.45 -5.02 -9.27
C CYS A 247 -7.71 -6.02 -10.17
N ASN A 248 -6.42 -6.30 -9.87
CA ASN A 248 -5.62 -7.27 -10.64
C ASN A 248 -6.13 -8.71 -10.51
N ALA A 249 -6.75 -9.05 -9.37
CA ALA A 249 -7.45 -10.31 -9.17
C ALA A 249 -8.82 -10.35 -9.89
N ASN A 250 -9.24 -9.26 -10.51
CA ASN A 250 -10.52 -9.11 -11.19
C ASN A 250 -11.73 -9.29 -10.25
N ILE A 251 -11.62 -8.79 -9.03
CA ILE A 251 -12.66 -8.87 -7.99
C ILE A 251 -13.33 -7.49 -7.83
N PRO A 252 -14.68 -7.41 -7.91
CA PRO A 252 -15.40 -6.17 -7.65
C PRO A 252 -15.28 -5.76 -6.20
N SER A 253 -15.25 -4.46 -5.95
CA SER A 253 -14.98 -3.97 -4.58
C SER A 253 -15.60 -2.61 -4.30
N ILE A 254 -15.62 -2.31 -3.00
CA ILE A 254 -15.83 -0.96 -2.47
C ILE A 254 -14.68 -0.58 -1.55
N ILE A 255 -14.44 0.72 -1.47
CA ILE A 255 -13.44 1.28 -0.58
C ILE A 255 -14.11 1.87 0.65
N ILE A 256 -13.58 1.55 1.81
CA ILE A 256 -13.96 2.13 3.09
C ILE A 256 -12.80 2.92 3.67
N TYR A 257 -13.09 4.06 4.28
CA TYR A 257 -12.04 4.83 4.94
C TYR A 257 -12.61 5.70 6.06
N LYS A 258 -12.06 5.54 7.25
CA LYS A 258 -12.43 6.31 8.43
C LYS A 258 -11.20 6.71 9.21
N LEU A 259 -11.09 7.99 9.49
CA LEU A 259 -10.07 8.58 10.36
C LEU A 259 -10.72 9.02 11.68
N SER A 260 -9.93 9.07 12.74
CA SER A 260 -10.37 9.80 13.93
C SER A 260 -10.66 11.25 13.57
N PHE A 261 -11.55 11.89 14.31
CA PHE A 261 -12.00 13.27 14.03
C PHE A 261 -10.84 14.26 13.87
N ILE A 262 -9.85 14.19 14.76
CA ILE A 262 -8.66 15.06 14.70
C ILE A 262 -7.85 14.82 13.44
N ASN A 263 -7.56 13.56 13.12
CA ASN A 263 -6.80 13.22 11.93
C ASN A 263 -7.55 13.58 10.63
N PHE A 264 -8.88 13.47 10.64
CA PHE A 264 -9.71 13.88 9.51
C PHE A 264 -9.67 15.39 9.29
N MET A 265 -9.74 16.20 10.33
CA MET A 265 -9.62 17.64 10.21
C MET A 265 -8.26 18.06 9.66
N ILE A 266 -7.18 17.45 10.15
CA ILE A 266 -5.82 17.69 9.63
C ILE A 266 -5.72 17.26 8.16
N PHE A 267 -6.25 16.09 7.83
CA PHE A 267 -6.26 15.57 6.46
C PHE A 267 -7.00 16.51 5.50
N LYS A 268 -8.19 16.97 5.86
CA LYS A 268 -9.01 17.90 5.07
C LYS A 268 -8.30 19.22 4.80
N MET A 269 -7.47 19.70 5.73
CA MET A 269 -6.69 20.93 5.55
C MET A 269 -5.46 20.74 4.63
N LEU A 270 -4.87 19.55 4.61
CA LEU A 270 -3.59 19.28 3.94
C LEU A 270 -3.74 18.62 2.57
N VAL A 271 -4.87 17.94 2.32
CA VAL A 271 -5.05 17.06 1.16
C VAL A 271 -6.04 17.68 0.19
N ASN A 272 -5.61 17.84 -1.05
CA ASN A 272 -6.40 18.45 -2.12
C ASN A 272 -6.72 17.41 -3.21
N VAL A 273 -7.24 16.24 -2.81
CA VAL A 273 -7.71 15.21 -3.76
C VAL A 273 -9.19 14.92 -3.54
N LYS A 274 -9.88 14.68 -4.64
CA LYS A 274 -11.32 14.38 -4.64
C LYS A 274 -11.61 12.95 -4.19
N PHE A 275 -10.68 12.03 -4.41
CA PHE A 275 -10.83 10.59 -4.18
C PHE A 275 -9.76 10.06 -3.24
N ALA A 276 -10.08 9.01 -2.50
CA ALA A 276 -9.16 8.32 -1.60
C ALA A 276 -8.49 7.10 -2.27
N ASN A 277 -9.10 6.51 -3.27
CA ASN A 277 -8.59 5.33 -3.98
C ASN A 277 -7.73 5.72 -5.19
N ILE A 278 -6.62 4.99 -5.41
CA ILE A 278 -5.70 5.29 -6.50
C ILE A 278 -6.32 5.12 -7.89
N ILE A 279 -7.21 4.13 -8.10
CA ILE A 279 -7.92 3.93 -9.38
C ILE A 279 -8.81 5.13 -9.70
N ASN A 280 -9.53 5.64 -8.70
CA ASN A 280 -10.39 6.83 -8.85
C ASN A 280 -9.56 8.10 -9.07
N ILE A 281 -8.42 8.22 -8.38
CA ILE A 281 -7.47 9.35 -8.55
C ILE A 281 -6.91 9.39 -9.97
N ILE A 282 -6.42 8.27 -10.49
CA ILE A 282 -5.87 8.17 -11.85
C ILE A 282 -6.90 8.61 -12.89
N ASN A 283 -8.15 8.18 -12.73
CA ASN A 283 -9.22 8.45 -13.69
C ASN A 283 -9.97 9.77 -13.41
N ASN A 284 -9.68 10.43 -12.30
CA ASN A 284 -10.40 11.63 -11.83
C ASN A 284 -11.92 11.45 -11.79
N ARG A 285 -12.40 10.25 -11.55
CA ARG A 285 -13.81 9.87 -11.39
C ARG A 285 -13.97 8.64 -10.53
N GLU A 286 -15.15 8.45 -9.97
CA GLU A 286 -15.47 7.28 -9.18
C GLU A 286 -15.71 6.06 -10.08
N ILE A 287 -14.82 5.08 -10.00
CA ILE A 287 -14.94 3.75 -10.62
C ILE A 287 -15.27 2.74 -9.53
N ILE A 288 -14.57 2.83 -8.40
CA ILE A 288 -14.80 2.02 -7.21
C ILE A 288 -15.49 2.92 -6.18
N PRO A 289 -16.70 2.58 -5.71
CA PRO A 289 -17.39 3.39 -4.69
C PRO A 289 -16.54 3.58 -3.44
N GLU A 290 -16.58 4.79 -2.89
CA GLU A 290 -15.83 5.16 -1.69
C GLU A 290 -16.79 5.58 -0.57
N LEU A 291 -16.90 4.76 0.46
CA LEU A 291 -17.65 5.06 1.67
C LEU A 291 -16.69 5.69 2.70
N LEU A 292 -16.71 7.01 2.78
CA LEU A 292 -15.77 7.79 3.57
C LEU A 292 -16.42 8.36 4.83
N GLN A 293 -15.71 8.37 5.94
CA GLN A 293 -16.10 9.00 7.21
C GLN A 293 -17.49 8.58 7.70
N ASN A 294 -18.51 9.43 7.53
CA ASN A 294 -19.88 9.16 7.99
C ASN A 294 -20.57 8.06 7.18
N GLU A 295 -20.22 7.93 5.90
CA GLU A 295 -20.70 6.85 5.03
C GLU A 295 -20.02 5.52 5.33
N CYS A 296 -18.85 5.55 5.98
CA CYS A 296 -18.16 4.35 6.44
C CYS A 296 -18.84 3.79 7.71
N ASN A 297 -19.98 3.14 7.53
CA ASN A 297 -20.77 2.46 8.54
C ASN A 297 -21.34 1.15 8.00
N ALA A 298 -21.75 0.25 8.89
CA ALA A 298 -22.21 -1.10 8.56
C ALA A 298 -23.41 -1.12 7.58
N GLN A 299 -24.36 -0.20 7.76
CA GLN A 299 -25.58 -0.12 6.94
C GLN A 299 -25.26 0.27 5.50
N GLU A 300 -24.43 1.31 5.30
CA GLU A 300 -24.05 1.76 3.96
C GLU A 300 -23.16 0.73 3.24
N ILE A 301 -22.25 0.07 3.96
CA ILE A 301 -21.47 -1.06 3.43
C ILE A 301 -22.41 -2.17 2.96
N TYR A 302 -23.35 -2.60 3.81
CA TYR A 302 -24.34 -3.61 3.50
C TYR A 302 -25.17 -3.25 2.24
N LYS A 303 -25.77 -2.05 2.22
CA LYS A 303 -26.57 -1.58 1.08
C LYS A 303 -25.77 -1.60 -0.21
N THR A 304 -24.54 -1.08 -0.18
CA THR A 304 -23.69 -0.97 -1.37
C THR A 304 -23.25 -2.34 -1.87
N VAL A 305 -22.81 -3.24 -0.97
CA VAL A 305 -22.42 -4.62 -1.34
C VAL A 305 -23.59 -5.36 -1.96
N ILE A 306 -24.77 -5.36 -1.33
CA ILE A 306 -25.96 -6.05 -1.84
C ILE A 306 -26.43 -5.43 -3.17
N TYR A 307 -26.35 -4.10 -3.31
CA TYR A 307 -26.68 -3.44 -4.56
C TYR A 307 -25.80 -3.92 -5.72
N PHE A 308 -24.49 -4.03 -5.50
CA PHE A 308 -23.56 -4.57 -6.51
C PHE A 308 -23.85 -6.03 -6.82
N LEU A 309 -24.00 -6.88 -5.79
CA LEU A 309 -24.22 -8.31 -5.97
C LEU A 309 -25.54 -8.61 -6.73
N LYS A 310 -26.56 -7.76 -6.58
CA LYS A 310 -27.82 -7.86 -7.32
C LYS A 310 -27.75 -7.26 -8.74
N ASN A 311 -26.67 -6.54 -9.09
CA ASN A 311 -26.53 -5.84 -10.37
C ASN A 311 -25.26 -6.26 -11.13
N PRO A 312 -25.24 -7.42 -11.81
CA PRO A 312 -24.06 -7.92 -12.53
C PRO A 312 -23.50 -6.95 -13.59
N LYS A 313 -24.37 -6.08 -14.15
CA LYS A 313 -23.94 -5.04 -15.10
C LYS A 313 -22.99 -4.01 -14.45
N LEU A 314 -23.24 -3.63 -13.20
CA LEU A 314 -22.35 -2.73 -12.45
C LEU A 314 -21.00 -3.38 -12.17
N ILE A 315 -21.01 -4.65 -11.77
CA ILE A 315 -19.80 -5.44 -11.57
C ILE A 315 -18.97 -5.47 -12.86
N LYS A 316 -19.57 -5.86 -13.98
CA LYS A 316 -18.88 -5.89 -15.28
C LYS A 316 -18.29 -4.53 -15.66
N LYS A 317 -19.06 -3.45 -15.46
CA LYS A 317 -18.59 -2.08 -15.73
C LYS A 317 -17.39 -1.72 -14.86
N GLN A 318 -17.45 -1.95 -13.54
CA GLN A 318 -16.34 -1.66 -12.62
C GLN A 318 -15.08 -2.43 -13.02
N LEU A 319 -15.19 -3.73 -13.26
CA LEU A 319 -14.07 -4.58 -13.64
C LEU A 319 -13.42 -4.15 -14.97
N ALA A 320 -14.22 -3.81 -15.97
CA ALA A 320 -13.72 -3.32 -17.25
C ALA A 320 -12.93 -2.01 -17.11
N GLU A 321 -13.43 -1.08 -16.29
CA GLU A 321 -12.75 0.19 -16.01
C GLU A 321 -11.48 0.01 -15.16
N CYS A 322 -11.52 -0.90 -14.19
CA CYS A 322 -10.33 -1.26 -13.40
C CYS A 322 -9.25 -1.86 -14.30
N ASN A 323 -9.60 -2.83 -15.16
CA ASN A 323 -8.66 -3.46 -16.09
C ASN A 323 -8.06 -2.44 -17.06
N LYS A 324 -8.87 -1.56 -17.65
CA LYS A 324 -8.38 -0.46 -18.49
C LYS A 324 -7.38 0.43 -17.76
N THR A 325 -7.64 0.73 -16.49
CA THR A 325 -6.72 1.55 -15.68
C THR A 325 -5.43 0.81 -15.39
N LEU A 326 -5.51 -0.49 -15.03
CA LEU A 326 -4.33 -1.31 -14.78
C LEU A 326 -3.45 -1.45 -16.02
N ASP A 327 -4.05 -1.66 -17.20
CA ASP A 327 -3.32 -1.75 -18.48
C ASP A 327 -2.56 -0.44 -18.78
N GLY A 328 -3.14 0.71 -18.42
CA GLY A 328 -2.48 2.01 -18.57
C GLY A 328 -1.35 2.29 -17.58
N ILE A 329 -1.19 1.49 -16.54
CA ILE A 329 -0.13 1.65 -15.53
C ILE A 329 0.83 0.45 -15.45
N ARG A 330 0.70 -0.52 -16.34
CA ARG A 330 1.67 -1.61 -16.48
C ARG A 330 2.91 -1.13 -17.21
N SER A 331 4.08 -1.52 -16.71
CA SER A 331 5.35 -1.39 -17.44
C SER A 331 5.49 -2.50 -18.49
N LYS A 332 6.42 -2.31 -19.41
CA LYS A 332 6.70 -3.31 -20.47
C LYS A 332 7.40 -4.56 -19.91
N THR A 333 8.25 -4.35 -18.91
CA THR A 333 8.98 -5.39 -18.20
C THR A 333 8.63 -5.34 -16.72
N SER A 334 9.24 -6.18 -15.87
CA SER A 334 9.01 -6.08 -14.42
C SER A 334 9.59 -4.79 -13.86
N SER A 335 8.98 -4.27 -12.79
CA SER A 335 9.50 -3.08 -12.09
C SER A 335 10.91 -3.31 -11.53
N SER A 336 11.23 -4.57 -11.20
CA SER A 336 12.58 -4.97 -10.78
C SER A 336 13.59 -4.87 -11.92
N ASP A 337 13.25 -5.34 -13.12
CA ASP A 337 14.14 -5.30 -14.29
C ASP A 337 14.38 -3.87 -14.76
N GLU A 338 13.30 -3.06 -14.85
CA GLU A 338 13.42 -1.63 -15.17
C GLU A 338 14.29 -0.90 -14.15
N SER A 339 14.06 -1.16 -12.86
CA SER A 339 14.84 -0.54 -11.78
C SER A 339 16.31 -0.96 -11.83
N SER A 340 16.59 -2.25 -12.04
CA SER A 340 17.96 -2.76 -12.14
C SER A 340 18.72 -2.18 -13.35
N THR A 341 18.03 -2.01 -14.47
CA THR A 341 18.59 -1.36 -15.67
C THR A 341 19.02 0.08 -15.38
N VAL A 342 18.16 0.84 -14.68
CA VAL A 342 18.52 2.22 -14.29
C VAL A 342 19.72 2.23 -13.34
N LEU A 343 19.75 1.34 -12.32
CA LEU A 343 20.86 1.26 -11.38
C LEU A 343 22.18 0.89 -12.08
N SER A 344 22.15 -0.10 -12.97
CA SER A 344 23.31 -0.54 -13.74
C SER A 344 23.91 0.59 -14.58
N ASN A 345 23.08 1.41 -15.21
CA ASN A 345 23.54 2.56 -16.00
C ASN A 345 24.32 3.59 -15.14
N TYR A 346 24.02 3.70 -13.87
CA TYR A 346 24.74 4.58 -12.94
C TYR A 346 26.04 3.97 -12.39
N LEU A 347 26.23 2.63 -12.49
CA LEU A 347 27.48 1.96 -12.12
C LEU A 347 28.51 1.96 -13.25
N ILE A 348 28.05 2.08 -14.50
CA ILE A 348 28.91 2.05 -15.71
C ILE A 348 29.34 3.47 -16.11
N SER A 349 28.59 4.48 -15.71
CA SER A 349 28.84 5.91 -16.01
C SER A 349 29.79 6.55 -14.97
#